data_959a6405500778e26e923c910eac422a
#
_entry.id   959a6405500778e26e923c910eac422a
#
_cell.length_a   1.000
_cell.length_b   1.000
_cell.length_c   1.000
_cell.angle_alpha   90.00
_cell.angle_beta   90.00
_cell.angle_gamma   90.00
#
_symmetry.space_group_name_H-M   'P 1'
#
loop_
_entity.id
_entity.type
_entity.pdbx_description
1 polymer ?
#
loop_
_entity_poly.entity_id
_entity_poly.type
_entity_poly.pdbx_seq_one_letter_code
_entity_poly.pdbx_strand_id
1 'polypeptide(L)'
;MSVQSPYYKYAMKGVSTELLQIPVERKQLMAQTVTLQLPEETLQRYRRGATAARKLLEEFLIERLVEAVPPLADDLPSPVHEELKALEQLDDDALWQVARNRLSPAHQRQYSRLLTKNSQGTITAQEKETLRTLGEQARLLTLKTAHAYLLLKWRGHRVPSLEELQRPG
;
A
#
# COMPACT_ATOMS: atom_id res chain seq x y z
N MET A 1 0.55 -25.87 -47.13
CA MET A 1 -0.24 -24.64 -47.33
C MET A 1 0.13 -23.67 -46.21
N SER A 2 1.03 -22.74 -46.53
CA SER A 2 1.57 -21.77 -45.56
C SER A 2 0.76 -20.49 -45.62
N VAL A 3 0.14 -20.09 -44.53
CA VAL A 3 -0.56 -18.80 -44.44
C VAL A 3 0.41 -17.77 -43.91
N GLN A 4 0.92 -16.94 -44.80
CA GLN A 4 1.74 -15.77 -44.44
C GLN A 4 0.83 -14.63 -43.97
N SER A 5 1.10 -14.14 -42.78
CA SER A 5 0.44 -12.97 -42.19
C SER A 5 0.95 -11.66 -42.85
N PRO A 6 0.06 -10.69 -43.20
CA PRO A 6 0.40 -9.52 -44.01
C PRO A 6 0.92 -8.29 -43.24
N TYR A 7 1.51 -8.43 -42.07
CA TYR A 7 1.91 -7.27 -41.24
C TYR A 7 3.41 -6.90 -41.27
N TYR A 8 4.21 -7.45 -42.21
CA TYR A 8 5.63 -7.12 -42.32
C TYR A 8 5.95 -6.27 -43.58
N LYS A 9 5.34 -5.10 -43.71
CA LYS A 9 5.69 -4.23 -44.86
C LYS A 9 5.69 -2.72 -44.59
N TYR A 10 6.03 -2.29 -43.37
CA TYR A 10 6.38 -0.89 -43.07
C TYR A 10 7.57 -0.85 -42.09
N ALA A 11 8.71 -1.27 -42.58
CA ALA A 11 9.95 -1.03 -41.86
C ALA A 11 10.93 -0.30 -42.80
N MET A 12 11.55 0.72 -42.25
CA MET A 12 12.80 1.30 -42.67
C MET A 12 12.75 2.40 -43.74
N LYS A 13 12.45 3.62 -43.36
CA LYS A 13 13.18 4.78 -43.85
C LYS A 13 13.28 5.84 -42.76
N GLY A 14 14.51 6.07 -42.26
CA GLY A 14 14.98 7.35 -41.71
C GLY A 14 14.55 7.68 -40.28
N VAL A 15 15.09 6.97 -39.29
CA VAL A 15 15.20 7.53 -37.91
C VAL A 15 16.65 7.44 -37.51
N SER A 16 17.26 8.61 -37.42
CA SER A 16 18.64 8.79 -36.92
C SER A 16 18.81 8.14 -35.56
N THR A 17 19.91 7.43 -35.41
CA THR A 17 20.35 6.65 -34.24
C THR A 17 20.71 7.51 -33.01
N GLU A 18 20.10 8.67 -32.83
CA GLU A 18 20.54 9.66 -31.81
C GLU A 18 19.59 9.91 -30.63
N LEU A 19 18.52 9.12 -30.48
CA LEU A 19 17.52 9.33 -29.41
C LEU A 19 17.32 8.14 -28.48
N LEU A 20 18.36 7.37 -28.17
CA LEU A 20 18.28 6.31 -27.15
C LEU A 20 19.42 6.41 -26.11
N GLN A 21 19.71 7.61 -25.67
CA GLN A 21 20.40 7.83 -24.39
C GLN A 21 19.42 8.47 -23.40
N ILE A 22 18.37 7.77 -23.06
CA ILE A 22 17.69 8.00 -21.80
C ILE A 22 18.61 7.37 -20.76
N PRO A 23 19.25 8.13 -19.86
CA PRO A 23 19.93 7.56 -18.73
C PRO A 23 18.84 6.92 -17.88
N VAL A 24 18.69 5.61 -17.97
CA VAL A 24 18.05 4.83 -16.92
C VAL A 24 18.96 5.02 -15.73
N GLU A 25 18.68 6.02 -14.90
CA GLU A 25 19.17 6.04 -13.53
C GLU A 25 18.69 4.76 -12.87
N ARG A 26 19.49 3.71 -13.03
CA ARG A 26 19.44 2.59 -12.10
C ARG A 26 19.77 3.21 -10.75
N LYS A 27 18.74 3.51 -9.96
CA LYS A 27 18.88 3.57 -8.52
C LYS A 27 19.66 2.32 -8.16
N GLN A 28 20.97 2.44 -7.95
CA GLN A 28 21.76 1.39 -7.38
C GLN A 28 21.14 1.15 -6.01
N LEU A 29 20.22 0.18 -5.95
CA LEU A 29 19.81 -0.42 -4.70
C LEU A 29 21.10 -0.96 -4.10
N MET A 30 21.62 -0.27 -3.10
CA MET A 30 22.72 -0.72 -2.28
C MET A 30 22.25 -2.01 -1.64
N ALA A 31 22.53 -3.16 -2.27
CA ALA A 31 22.20 -4.46 -1.73
C ALA A 31 23.00 -4.64 -0.44
N GLN A 32 22.31 -4.75 0.69
CA GLN A 32 22.93 -5.06 1.97
C GLN A 32 22.84 -6.56 2.19
N THR A 33 23.96 -7.16 2.65
CA THR A 33 23.98 -8.57 2.99
C THR A 33 23.56 -8.75 4.45
N VAL A 34 22.56 -9.61 4.67
CA VAL A 34 22.11 -10.02 6.01
C VAL A 34 22.36 -11.51 6.17
N THR A 35 23.00 -11.92 7.26
CA THR A 35 23.20 -13.33 7.61
C THR A 35 22.17 -13.74 8.64
N LEU A 36 21.39 -14.78 8.34
CA LEU A 36 20.36 -15.32 9.22
C LEU A 36 20.76 -16.70 9.72
N GLN A 37 20.58 -16.97 11.02
CA GLN A 37 20.67 -18.29 11.61
C GLN A 37 19.25 -18.84 11.79
N LEU A 38 18.91 -19.85 11.00
CA LEU A 38 17.60 -20.50 11.05
C LEU A 38 17.71 -21.86 11.75
N PRO A 39 16.72 -22.25 12.57
CA PRO A 39 16.59 -23.61 13.05
C PRO A 39 16.56 -24.59 11.88
N GLU A 40 17.21 -25.76 12.03
CA GLU A 40 17.34 -26.74 10.94
C GLU A 40 15.97 -27.15 10.36
N GLU A 41 14.98 -27.39 11.21
CA GLU A 41 13.64 -27.74 10.78
C GLU A 41 13.02 -26.64 9.88
N THR A 42 13.20 -25.39 10.25
CA THR A 42 12.72 -24.23 9.47
C THR A 42 13.44 -24.14 8.13
N LEU A 43 14.79 -24.30 8.13
CA LEU A 43 15.59 -24.30 6.91
C LEU A 43 15.15 -25.40 5.94
N GLN A 44 14.90 -26.62 6.45
CA GLN A 44 14.42 -27.75 5.62
C GLN A 44 13.04 -27.46 5.00
N ARG A 45 12.14 -26.79 5.73
CA ARG A 45 10.86 -26.38 5.18
C ARG A 45 11.03 -25.39 4.02
N TYR A 46 11.90 -24.40 4.16
CA TYR A 46 12.23 -23.46 3.08
C TYR A 46 12.88 -24.13 1.88
N ARG A 47 13.82 -25.08 2.09
CA ARG A 47 14.43 -25.86 1.00
C ARG A 47 13.40 -26.64 0.19
N ARG A 48 12.47 -27.33 0.87
CA ARG A 48 11.37 -28.06 0.20
C ARG A 48 10.48 -27.10 -0.60
N GLY A 49 10.15 -25.93 -0.04
CA GLY A 49 9.37 -24.91 -0.73
C GLY A 49 10.08 -24.37 -1.97
N ALA A 50 11.36 -24.03 -1.88
CA ALA A 50 12.17 -23.57 -3.00
C ALA A 50 12.26 -24.62 -4.12
N THR A 51 12.49 -25.89 -3.75
CA THR A 51 12.52 -27.02 -4.72
C THR A 51 11.18 -27.18 -5.42
N ALA A 52 10.05 -27.12 -4.68
CA ALA A 52 8.72 -27.22 -5.25
C ALA A 52 8.40 -26.03 -6.20
N ALA A 53 8.88 -24.84 -5.86
CA ALA A 53 8.76 -23.63 -6.68
C ALA A 53 9.78 -23.56 -7.83
N ARG A 54 10.74 -24.50 -7.94
CA ARG A 54 11.84 -24.51 -8.90
C ARG A 54 12.70 -23.24 -8.85
N LYS A 55 12.98 -22.75 -7.63
CA LYS A 55 13.76 -21.54 -7.36
C LYS A 55 14.99 -21.87 -6.52
N LEU A 56 16.00 -21.01 -6.56
CA LEU A 56 17.10 -21.05 -5.60
C LEU A 56 16.56 -20.73 -4.19
N LEU A 57 17.19 -21.30 -3.17
CA LEU A 57 16.77 -21.08 -1.78
C LEU A 57 16.79 -19.60 -1.42
N GLU A 58 17.84 -18.89 -1.83
CA GLU A 58 18.04 -17.47 -1.59
C GLU A 58 16.92 -16.63 -2.24
N GLU A 59 16.59 -16.90 -3.48
CA GLU A 59 15.51 -16.20 -4.20
C GLU A 59 14.16 -16.44 -3.51
N PHE A 60 13.90 -17.68 -3.14
CA PHE A 60 12.68 -18.05 -2.43
C PHE A 60 12.56 -17.36 -1.08
N LEU A 61 13.68 -17.28 -0.31
CA LEU A 61 13.70 -16.58 0.97
C LEU A 61 13.50 -15.08 0.80
N ILE A 62 14.13 -14.44 -0.18
CA ILE A 62 13.97 -13.01 -0.46
C ILE A 62 12.50 -12.70 -0.79
N GLU A 63 11.86 -13.51 -1.63
CA GLU A 63 10.44 -13.33 -1.96
C GLU A 63 9.55 -13.41 -0.72
N ARG A 64 9.78 -14.41 0.14
CA ARG A 64 8.99 -14.54 1.39
C ARG A 64 9.22 -13.38 2.35
N LEU A 65 10.45 -12.86 2.44
CA LEU A 65 10.75 -11.68 3.24
C LEU A 65 10.09 -10.42 2.69
N VAL A 66 10.13 -10.23 1.38
CA VAL A 66 9.46 -9.09 0.73
C VAL A 66 7.93 -9.16 0.92
N GLU A 67 7.34 -10.35 0.78
CA GLU A 67 5.90 -10.55 1.03
C GLU A 67 5.48 -10.33 2.49
N ALA A 68 6.40 -10.51 3.43
CA ALA A 68 6.13 -10.26 4.86
C ALA A 68 6.10 -8.76 5.20
N VAL A 69 6.66 -7.89 4.34
CA VAL A 69 6.60 -6.43 4.54
C VAL A 69 5.18 -5.95 4.19
N PRO A 70 4.55 -5.12 5.04
CA PRO A 70 3.24 -4.57 4.72
C PRO A 70 3.27 -3.80 3.38
N PRO A 71 2.50 -4.22 2.36
CA PRO A 71 2.49 -3.50 1.10
C PRO A 71 1.82 -2.15 1.25
N LEU A 72 2.42 -1.11 0.67
CA LEU A 72 1.69 0.09 0.28
C LEU A 72 0.99 -0.22 -1.05
N ALA A 73 -0.30 0.05 -1.14
CA ALA A 73 -1.03 -0.16 -2.37
C ALA A 73 -0.54 0.81 -3.46
N ASP A 74 -0.02 0.26 -4.56
CA ASP A 74 0.58 1.03 -5.66
C ASP A 74 -0.46 1.85 -6.45
N ASP A 75 -1.74 1.52 -6.32
CA ASP A 75 -2.88 2.17 -6.98
C ASP A 75 -3.43 3.38 -6.22
N LEU A 76 -2.83 3.76 -5.09
CA LEU A 76 -3.24 4.93 -4.33
C LEU A 76 -2.83 6.24 -5.04
N PRO A 77 -3.66 7.30 -4.98
CA PRO A 77 -3.27 8.62 -5.44
C PRO A 77 -1.96 9.09 -4.76
N SER A 78 -1.04 9.68 -5.53
CA SER A 78 0.28 10.07 -5.03
C SER A 78 0.28 10.82 -3.68
N PRO A 79 -0.62 11.80 -3.42
CA PRO A 79 -0.64 12.47 -2.12
C PRO A 79 -0.96 11.52 -0.96
N VAL A 80 -1.88 10.57 -1.15
CA VAL A 80 -2.27 9.59 -0.14
C VAL A 80 -1.13 8.59 0.09
N HIS A 81 -0.50 8.13 -0.98
CA HIS A 81 0.66 7.24 -0.92
C HIS A 81 1.81 7.84 -0.09
N GLU A 82 2.19 9.10 -0.38
CA GLU A 82 3.25 9.79 0.37
C GLU A 82 2.89 9.99 1.85
N GLU A 83 1.62 10.28 2.16
CA GLU A 83 1.17 10.40 3.55
C GLU A 83 1.23 9.07 4.31
N LEU A 84 0.91 7.94 3.67
CA LEU A 84 1.03 6.61 4.29
C LEU A 84 2.49 6.19 4.44
N LYS A 85 3.31 6.44 3.44
CA LYS A 85 4.75 6.17 3.47
C LYS A 85 5.46 6.95 4.59
N ALA A 86 5.03 8.19 4.85
CA ALA A 86 5.57 8.96 5.97
C ALA A 86 5.32 8.30 7.34
N LEU A 87 4.26 7.49 7.49
CA LEU A 87 3.99 6.76 8.73
C LEU A 87 5.05 5.70 9.03
N GLU A 88 5.71 5.15 8.02
CA GLU A 88 6.76 4.14 8.20
C GLU A 88 7.98 4.69 8.98
N GLN A 89 8.19 6.01 8.92
CA GLN A 89 9.29 6.71 9.60
C GLN A 89 8.96 7.06 11.07
N LEU A 90 7.72 6.89 11.50
CA LEU A 90 7.29 7.20 12.85
C LEU A 90 7.74 6.11 13.83
N ASP A 91 8.01 6.52 15.07
CA ASP A 91 8.17 5.59 16.19
C ASP A 91 6.81 4.97 16.62
N ASP A 92 6.86 4.02 17.52
CA ASP A 92 5.67 3.29 17.93
C ASP A 92 4.66 4.16 18.69
N ASP A 93 5.13 5.12 19.49
CA ASP A 93 4.25 6.03 20.24
C ASP A 93 3.48 6.95 19.27
N ALA A 94 4.16 7.51 18.29
CA ALA A 94 3.53 8.32 17.25
C ALA A 94 2.55 7.49 16.40
N LEU A 95 2.89 6.25 16.06
CA LEU A 95 1.98 5.33 15.35
C LEU A 95 0.74 5.04 16.19
N TRP A 96 0.88 4.83 17.51
CA TRP A 96 -0.27 4.65 18.39
C TRP A 96 -1.16 5.89 18.46
N GLN A 97 -0.60 7.10 18.41
CA GLN A 97 -1.38 8.33 18.32
C GLN A 97 -2.17 8.39 17.01
N VAL A 98 -1.54 8.08 15.87
CA VAL A 98 -2.23 8.01 14.57
C VAL A 98 -3.33 6.95 14.59
N ALA A 99 -3.05 5.76 15.13
CA ALA A 99 -4.01 4.65 15.19
C ALA A 99 -5.25 4.96 16.06
N ARG A 100 -5.10 5.82 17.08
CA ARG A 100 -6.18 6.27 17.96
C ARG A 100 -6.87 7.54 17.50
N ASN A 101 -6.34 8.20 16.46
CA ASN A 101 -6.92 9.43 15.96
C ASN A 101 -8.35 9.18 15.42
N ARG A 102 -9.24 10.11 15.68
CA ARG A 102 -10.66 10.04 15.28
C ARG A 102 -11.09 11.39 14.75
N LEU A 103 -12.08 11.37 13.89
CA LEU A 103 -12.75 12.60 13.48
C LEU A 103 -13.31 13.30 14.71
N SER A 104 -13.18 14.64 14.77
CA SER A 104 -13.72 15.39 15.91
C SER A 104 -15.23 15.14 16.07
N PRO A 105 -15.76 15.11 17.28
CA PRO A 105 -17.20 14.88 17.48
C PRO A 105 -18.09 15.90 16.74
N ALA A 106 -17.60 17.12 16.55
CA ALA A 106 -18.30 18.14 15.75
C ALA A 106 -18.36 17.76 14.25
N HIS A 107 -17.24 17.38 13.66
CA HIS A 107 -17.17 16.92 12.27
C HIS A 107 -17.97 15.64 12.06
N GLN A 108 -17.93 14.70 13.00
CA GLN A 108 -18.72 13.48 12.92
C GLN A 108 -20.22 13.74 12.92
N ARG A 109 -20.71 14.63 13.82
CA ARG A 109 -22.13 15.05 13.82
C ARG A 109 -22.52 15.78 12.53
N GLN A 110 -21.66 16.66 12.04
CA GLN A 110 -21.89 17.39 10.79
C GLN A 110 -21.96 16.42 9.61
N TYR A 111 -21.03 15.49 9.51
CA TYR A 111 -20.97 14.47 8.47
C TYR A 111 -22.24 13.61 8.46
N SER A 112 -22.66 13.08 9.62
CA SER A 112 -23.88 12.29 9.75
C SER A 112 -25.14 13.07 9.35
N ARG A 113 -25.24 14.34 9.77
CA ARG A 113 -26.37 15.20 9.38
C ARG A 113 -26.43 15.43 7.87
N LEU A 114 -25.28 15.69 7.24
CA LEU A 114 -25.20 15.90 5.80
C LEU A 114 -25.49 14.63 5.01
N LEU A 115 -25.09 13.46 5.49
CA LEU A 115 -25.45 12.17 4.90
C LEU A 115 -26.99 11.97 4.93
N THR A 116 -27.63 12.28 6.05
CA THR A 116 -29.10 12.20 6.17
C THR A 116 -29.80 13.15 5.19
N LYS A 117 -29.35 14.41 5.09
CA LYS A 117 -29.90 15.35 4.09
C LYS A 117 -29.69 14.88 2.65
N ASN A 118 -28.53 14.29 2.37
CA ASN A 118 -28.24 13.76 1.04
C ASN A 118 -29.14 12.58 0.68
N SER A 119 -29.39 11.65 1.61
CA SER A 119 -30.30 10.52 1.40
C SER A 119 -31.76 10.95 1.22
N GLN A 120 -32.14 12.07 1.83
CA GLN A 120 -33.50 12.66 1.70
C GLN A 120 -33.65 13.58 0.49
N GLY A 121 -32.58 13.84 -0.27
CA GLY A 121 -32.63 14.78 -1.41
C GLY A 121 -32.77 16.25 -1.04
N THR A 122 -32.58 16.60 0.24
CA THR A 122 -32.74 17.96 0.78
C THR A 122 -31.43 18.74 0.95
N ILE A 123 -30.34 18.17 0.48
CA ILE A 123 -28.99 18.75 0.58
C ILE A 123 -28.80 19.88 -0.44
N THR A 124 -28.26 21.02 -0.01
CA THR A 124 -27.89 22.12 -0.92
C THR A 124 -26.56 21.84 -1.63
N ALA A 125 -26.26 22.56 -2.71
CA ALA A 125 -24.99 22.42 -3.43
C ALA A 125 -23.77 22.69 -2.54
N GLN A 126 -23.83 23.68 -1.67
CA GLN A 126 -22.75 24.00 -0.73
C GLN A 126 -22.60 22.95 0.37
N GLU A 127 -23.69 22.42 0.88
CA GLU A 127 -23.66 21.32 1.84
C GLU A 127 -23.10 20.03 1.21
N LYS A 128 -23.39 19.78 -0.06
CA LYS A 128 -22.84 18.65 -0.81
C LYS A 128 -21.31 18.74 -0.94
N GLU A 129 -20.77 19.93 -1.18
CA GLU A 129 -19.33 20.16 -1.22
C GLU A 129 -18.70 19.95 0.17
N THR A 130 -19.34 20.43 1.23
CA THR A 130 -18.90 20.17 2.61
C THR A 130 -18.92 18.67 2.93
N LEU A 131 -19.97 17.94 2.51
CA LEU A 131 -20.07 16.50 2.68
C LEU A 131 -18.93 15.76 1.96
N ARG A 132 -18.59 16.19 0.73
CA ARG A 132 -17.48 15.64 -0.04
C ARG A 132 -16.15 15.81 0.72
N THR A 133 -15.86 17.02 1.17
CA THR A 133 -14.61 17.32 1.91
C THR A 133 -14.50 16.53 3.21
N LEU A 134 -15.57 16.47 4.00
CA LEU A 134 -15.59 15.68 5.24
C LEU A 134 -15.45 14.17 4.95
N GLY A 135 -16.04 13.69 3.85
CA GLY A 135 -15.90 12.31 3.41
C GLY A 135 -14.47 11.95 3.02
N GLU A 136 -13.76 12.83 2.32
CA GLU A 136 -12.35 12.66 1.97
C GLU A 136 -11.47 12.63 3.21
N GLN A 137 -11.68 13.56 4.15
CA GLN A 137 -10.96 13.58 5.42
C GLN A 137 -11.21 12.31 6.24
N ALA A 138 -12.45 11.85 6.33
CA ALA A 138 -12.79 10.61 7.06
C ALA A 138 -12.14 9.39 6.42
N ARG A 139 -12.13 9.31 5.07
CA ARG A 139 -11.50 8.22 4.33
C ARG A 139 -9.99 8.19 4.55
N LEU A 140 -9.32 9.34 4.41
CA LEU A 140 -7.89 9.45 4.64
C LEU A 140 -7.52 9.08 6.08
N LEU A 141 -8.29 9.54 7.06
CA LEU A 141 -8.10 9.19 8.46
C LEU A 141 -8.24 7.67 8.69
N THR A 142 -9.24 7.04 8.06
CA THR A 142 -9.43 5.59 8.14
C THR A 142 -8.23 4.83 7.55
N LEU A 143 -7.72 5.26 6.40
CA LEU A 143 -6.54 4.66 5.77
C LEU A 143 -5.30 4.80 6.65
N LYS A 144 -5.04 5.99 7.20
CA LYS A 144 -3.93 6.23 8.13
C LYS A 144 -4.03 5.36 9.38
N THR A 145 -5.22 5.27 9.98
CA THR A 145 -5.46 4.43 11.15
C THR A 145 -5.19 2.96 10.85
N ALA A 146 -5.70 2.46 9.72
CA ALA A 146 -5.50 1.07 9.31
C ALA A 146 -4.02 0.76 9.05
N HIS A 147 -3.33 1.67 8.35
CA HIS A 147 -1.90 1.51 8.05
C HIS A 147 -1.04 1.58 9.31
N ALA A 148 -1.35 2.49 10.25
CA ALA A 148 -0.66 2.56 11.54
C ALA A 148 -0.82 1.26 12.35
N TYR A 149 -2.02 0.66 12.40
CA TYR A 149 -2.21 -0.64 13.04
C TYR A 149 -1.46 -1.76 12.32
N LEU A 150 -1.38 -1.73 10.99
CA LEU A 150 -0.63 -2.71 10.21
C LEU A 150 0.87 -2.64 10.54
N LEU A 151 1.46 -1.43 10.58
CA LEU A 151 2.85 -1.20 10.96
C LEU A 151 3.13 -1.64 12.40
N LEU A 152 2.27 -1.29 13.35
CA LEU A 152 2.40 -1.71 14.75
C LEU A 152 2.36 -3.24 14.88
N LYS A 153 1.43 -3.89 14.18
CA LYS A 153 1.35 -5.35 14.17
C LYS A 153 2.62 -5.99 13.58
N TRP A 154 3.12 -5.42 12.48
CA TRP A 154 4.34 -5.88 11.84
C TRP A 154 5.57 -5.72 12.75
N ARG A 155 5.60 -4.66 13.58
CA ARG A 155 6.63 -4.44 14.61
C ARG A 155 6.44 -5.30 15.85
N GLY A 156 5.47 -6.20 15.89
CA GLY A 156 5.25 -7.17 16.96
C GLY A 156 4.30 -6.70 18.07
N HIS A 157 3.64 -5.54 17.93
CA HIS A 157 2.65 -5.10 18.91
C HIS A 157 1.33 -5.86 18.78
N ARG A 158 0.66 -6.08 19.93
CA ARG A 158 -0.72 -6.52 19.94
C ARG A 158 -1.62 -5.34 19.54
N VAL A 159 -2.30 -5.46 18.41
CA VAL A 159 -3.31 -4.47 17.98
C VAL A 159 -4.72 -4.97 18.36
N PRO A 160 -5.67 -4.06 18.62
CA PRO A 160 -7.05 -4.43 18.92
C PRO A 160 -7.69 -5.20 17.75
N SER A 161 -8.51 -6.18 18.07
CA SER A 161 -9.37 -6.85 17.10
C SER A 161 -10.48 -5.91 16.61
N LEU A 162 -11.11 -6.27 15.48
CA LEU A 162 -12.25 -5.51 14.97
C LEU A 162 -13.40 -5.43 16.00
N GLU A 163 -13.62 -6.50 16.74
CA GLU A 163 -14.64 -6.54 17.79
C GLU A 163 -14.29 -5.60 18.96
N GLU A 164 -13.01 -5.53 19.35
CA GLU A 164 -12.53 -4.61 20.40
C GLU A 164 -12.67 -3.15 19.95
N LEU A 165 -12.44 -2.84 18.65
CA LEU A 165 -12.58 -1.50 18.09
C LEU A 165 -14.04 -1.05 17.97
N GLN A 166 -15.00 -1.97 17.87
CA GLN A 166 -16.43 -1.70 17.73
C GLN A 166 -17.15 -1.56 19.06
N ARG A 167 -16.54 -1.93 20.19
CA ARG A 167 -17.14 -1.75 21.51
C ARG A 167 -17.18 -0.27 21.85
N PRO A 168 -18.38 0.30 22.11
CA PRO A 168 -18.47 1.66 22.63
C PRO A 168 -17.80 1.70 24.00
N GLY A 169 -16.86 2.64 24.20
CA GLY A 169 -16.25 2.93 25.47
C GLY A 169 -17.22 3.67 26.41
#